data_c22bc0a5c4768005f088984483e4e6ee
#
_entry.id   c22bc0a5c4768005f088984483e4e6ee
#
_cell.length_a   1.000
_cell.length_b   1.000
_cell.length_c   1.000
_cell.angle_alpha   90.00
_cell.angle_beta   90.00
_cell.angle_gamma   90.00
#
_symmetry.space_group_name_H-M   'P 1'
#
loop_
_entity.id
_entity.type
_entity.pdbx_description
1 polymer ?
#
loop_
_entity_poly.entity_id
_entity_poly.type
_entity_poly.pdbx_seq_one_letter_code
_entity_poly.pdbx_strand_id
1 'polypeptide(L)'
;MPKTEVIIFSEEDGSSPLIEWLDGMGSEVQDKCIVRIERLEAMGYELRRPEADYLRDEIYELRWKAEGVQFRVLYFFYKGKAVLSHGIKKESEVPPKEIDIAIRRREMFEKNPNKHAYEGELK
;
A
#
# COMPACT_ATOMS: atom_id res chain seq x y z
N MET A 1 10.76 -15.60 -12.91
CA MET A 1 11.04 -14.21 -12.52
C MET A 1 10.99 -14.07 -11.02
N PRO A 2 11.95 -13.38 -10.44
CA PRO A 2 11.87 -13.15 -9.00
C PRO A 2 10.69 -12.26 -8.66
N LYS A 3 10.13 -12.49 -7.50
CA LYS A 3 9.01 -11.67 -7.03
C LYS A 3 9.53 -10.34 -6.50
N THR A 4 8.69 -9.32 -6.57
CA THR A 4 8.94 -8.04 -5.93
C THR A 4 8.68 -8.18 -4.44
N GLU A 5 9.64 -7.80 -3.62
CA GLU A 5 9.41 -7.79 -2.19
C GLU A 5 8.45 -6.67 -1.83
N VAL A 6 7.44 -6.97 -1.00
CA VAL A 6 6.48 -5.98 -0.53
C VAL A 6 6.70 -5.77 0.96
N ILE A 7 6.89 -4.52 1.34
CA ILE A 7 7.11 -4.10 2.72
C ILE A 7 5.93 -3.25 3.14
N ILE A 8 5.46 -3.42 4.37
CA ILE A 8 4.39 -2.60 4.92
C ILE A 8 5.04 -1.55 5.82
N PHE A 9 4.72 -0.28 5.55
CA PHE A 9 5.28 0.83 6.33
C PHE A 9 4.81 0.75 7.79
N SER A 10 5.74 1.00 8.72
CA SER A 10 5.40 1.12 10.13
C SER A 10 5.98 2.41 10.69
N GLU A 11 5.33 2.91 11.75
CA GLU A 11 5.86 4.02 12.53
C GLU A 11 6.99 3.51 13.41
N GLU A 12 7.71 4.44 14.05
CA GLU A 12 8.83 4.04 14.89
C GLU A 12 8.41 3.17 16.07
N ASP A 13 7.18 3.32 16.53
CA ASP A 13 6.68 2.50 17.63
C ASP A 13 6.25 1.10 17.19
N GLY A 14 6.41 0.79 15.90
CA GLY A 14 6.08 -0.52 15.35
C GLY A 14 4.66 -0.66 14.84
N SER A 15 3.81 0.32 15.07
CA SER A 15 2.43 0.26 14.56
C SER A 15 2.41 0.54 13.06
N SER A 16 1.42 0.00 12.38
CA SER A 16 1.29 0.17 10.93
C SER A 16 -0.05 0.79 10.59
N PRO A 17 -0.04 1.93 9.88
CA PRO A 17 -1.31 2.52 9.44
C PRO A 17 -2.13 1.58 8.58
N LEU A 18 -1.51 0.82 7.69
CA LEU A 18 -2.24 -0.10 6.82
C LEU A 18 -2.88 -1.23 7.65
N ILE A 19 -2.12 -1.82 8.55
CA ILE A 19 -2.63 -2.94 9.35
C ILE A 19 -3.78 -2.47 10.23
N GLU A 20 -3.64 -1.31 10.88
CA GLU A 20 -4.70 -0.78 11.73
C GLU A 20 -5.98 -0.51 10.91
N TRP A 21 -5.80 0.02 9.71
CA TRP A 21 -6.93 0.28 8.83
C TRP A 21 -7.62 -1.02 8.41
N LEU A 22 -6.83 -2.03 8.01
CA LEU A 22 -7.37 -3.31 7.58
C LEU A 22 -8.08 -4.04 8.71
N ASP A 23 -7.55 -3.95 9.93
CA ASP A 23 -8.17 -4.64 11.08
C ASP A 23 -9.59 -4.17 11.32
N GLY A 24 -9.94 -2.95 10.90
CA GLY A 24 -11.29 -2.44 11.03
C GLY A 24 -12.20 -2.78 9.87
N MET A 25 -11.71 -3.54 8.88
CA MET A 25 -12.50 -3.84 7.68
C MET A 25 -13.06 -5.25 7.76
N GLY A 26 -14.12 -5.50 6.96
CA GLY A 26 -14.69 -6.83 6.85
C GLY A 26 -13.79 -7.78 6.09
N SER A 27 -14.12 -9.07 6.15
CA SER A 27 -13.26 -10.11 5.59
C SER A 27 -13.12 -9.98 4.06
N GLU A 28 -14.18 -9.56 3.37
CA GLU A 28 -14.09 -9.43 1.91
C GLU A 28 -13.06 -8.36 1.54
N VAL A 29 -13.05 -7.22 2.25
CA VAL A 29 -12.09 -6.16 2.00
C VAL A 29 -10.67 -6.67 2.26
N GLN A 30 -10.49 -7.36 3.39
CA GLN A 30 -9.17 -7.88 3.77
C GLN A 30 -8.66 -8.90 2.75
N ASP A 31 -9.51 -9.84 2.36
CA ASP A 31 -9.09 -10.91 1.45
C ASP A 31 -8.71 -10.34 0.08
N LYS A 32 -9.48 -9.39 -0.42
CA LYS A 32 -9.18 -8.81 -1.72
C LYS A 32 -7.93 -7.93 -1.67
N CYS A 33 -7.68 -7.30 -0.53
CA CYS A 33 -6.44 -6.55 -0.35
C CYS A 33 -5.23 -7.48 -0.46
N ILE A 34 -5.31 -8.64 0.20
CA ILE A 34 -4.21 -9.61 0.16
C ILE A 34 -3.97 -10.08 -1.27
N VAL A 35 -5.04 -10.34 -2.02
CA VAL A 35 -4.90 -10.76 -3.42
C VAL A 35 -4.21 -9.67 -4.24
N ARG A 36 -4.53 -8.40 -4.00
CA ARG A 36 -3.86 -7.31 -4.71
C ARG A 36 -2.39 -7.22 -4.36
N ILE A 37 -2.06 -7.45 -3.09
CA ILE A 37 -0.65 -7.45 -2.67
C ILE A 37 0.09 -8.58 -3.37
N GLU A 38 -0.53 -9.76 -3.48
CA GLU A 38 0.09 -10.87 -4.20
C GLU A 38 0.31 -10.53 -5.67
N ARG A 39 -0.63 -9.80 -6.29
CA ARG A 39 -0.44 -9.35 -7.66
C ARG A 39 0.73 -8.38 -7.77
N LEU A 40 0.88 -7.49 -6.79
CA LEU A 40 2.00 -6.56 -6.79
C LEU A 40 3.33 -7.32 -6.63
N GLU A 41 3.35 -8.35 -5.79
CA GLU A 41 4.54 -9.19 -5.67
C GLU A 41 4.90 -9.85 -7.00
N ALA A 42 3.89 -10.30 -7.73
CA ALA A 42 4.13 -11.00 -8.99
C ALA A 42 4.55 -10.04 -10.12
N MET A 43 3.97 -8.85 -10.17
CA MET A 43 4.12 -7.95 -11.31
C MET A 43 5.02 -6.75 -11.04
N GLY A 44 5.18 -6.35 -9.78
CA GLY A 44 6.02 -5.22 -9.43
C GLY A 44 5.63 -3.95 -10.16
N TYR A 45 6.62 -3.35 -10.80
CA TYR A 45 6.45 -2.11 -11.57
C TYR A 45 5.44 -2.22 -12.70
N GLU A 46 5.19 -3.43 -13.18
CA GLU A 46 4.36 -3.61 -14.36
C GLU A 46 2.87 -3.67 -14.04
N LEU A 47 2.51 -3.76 -12.75
CA LEU A 47 1.11 -3.82 -12.38
C LEU A 47 0.42 -2.51 -12.73
N ARG A 48 -0.71 -2.59 -13.46
CA ARG A 48 -1.45 -1.43 -13.94
C ARG A 48 -2.94 -1.69 -13.79
N ARG A 49 -3.75 -0.76 -14.32
CA ARG A 49 -5.20 -0.90 -14.27
C ARG A 49 -5.65 -2.24 -14.79
N PRO A 50 -6.69 -2.80 -14.22
CA PRO A 50 -7.56 -2.22 -13.17
C PRO A 50 -7.04 -2.41 -11.76
N GLU A 51 -5.92 -3.10 -11.58
CA GLU A 51 -5.45 -3.53 -10.26
C GLU A 51 -4.59 -2.48 -9.57
N ALA A 52 -3.94 -1.60 -10.34
CA ALA A 52 -3.09 -0.57 -9.79
C ALA A 52 -3.05 0.62 -10.75
N ASP A 53 -2.60 1.76 -10.25
CA ASP A 53 -2.45 2.94 -11.09
C ASP A 53 -1.38 3.84 -10.49
N TYR A 54 -0.83 4.70 -11.34
CA TYR A 54 0.12 5.72 -10.92
C TYR A 54 -0.66 6.99 -10.56
N LEU A 55 -0.28 7.63 -9.46
CA LEU A 55 -0.94 8.86 -9.04
C LEU A 55 -0.15 10.10 -9.39
N ARG A 56 0.93 10.38 -8.65
CA ARG A 56 1.90 11.44 -8.96
C ARG A 56 3.09 11.29 -8.03
N ASP A 57 4.20 11.93 -8.38
CA ASP A 57 5.41 12.00 -7.53
C ASP A 57 5.87 10.61 -7.10
N GLU A 58 5.75 9.63 -8.01
CA GLU A 58 6.17 8.25 -7.78
C GLU A 58 5.35 7.55 -6.70
N ILE A 59 4.13 8.01 -6.47
CA ILE A 59 3.17 7.34 -5.59
C ILE A 59 2.14 6.63 -6.46
N TYR A 60 1.86 5.39 -6.13
CA TYR A 60 0.95 4.49 -6.83
C TYR A 60 -0.18 4.08 -5.90
N GLU A 61 -1.21 3.46 -6.46
CA GLU A 61 -2.31 2.90 -5.68
C GLU A 61 -2.62 1.48 -6.14
N LEU A 62 -2.86 0.58 -5.19
CA LEU A 62 -3.58 -0.67 -5.47
C LEU A 62 -5.07 -0.35 -5.40
N ARG A 63 -5.87 -1.05 -6.20
CA ARG A 63 -7.29 -0.75 -6.35
C ARG A 63 -8.11 -2.02 -6.33
N TRP A 64 -9.20 -2.03 -5.56
CA TRP A 64 -10.15 -3.14 -5.60
C TRP A 64 -11.51 -2.67 -5.12
N LYS A 65 -12.55 -3.42 -5.53
CA LYS A 65 -13.91 -3.19 -5.07
C LYS A 65 -14.33 -4.29 -4.15
N ALA A 66 -14.99 -3.93 -3.06
CA ALA A 66 -15.56 -4.89 -2.13
C ALA A 66 -16.76 -4.23 -1.48
N GLU A 67 -17.82 -5.03 -1.23
CA GLU A 67 -19.01 -4.50 -0.57
C GLU A 67 -19.58 -3.29 -1.30
N GLY A 68 -19.42 -3.25 -2.64
CA GLY A 68 -19.92 -2.17 -3.45
C GLY A 68 -19.14 -0.88 -3.40
N VAL A 69 -17.98 -0.88 -2.76
CA VAL A 69 -17.20 0.33 -2.52
C VAL A 69 -15.79 0.15 -3.05
N GLN A 70 -15.20 1.25 -3.51
CA GLN A 70 -13.83 1.25 -4.01
C GLN A 70 -12.86 1.46 -2.87
N PHE A 71 -11.85 0.58 -2.79
CA PHE A 71 -10.78 0.67 -1.79
C PHE A 71 -9.45 0.84 -2.48
N ARG A 72 -8.50 1.47 -1.79
CA ARG A 72 -7.18 1.74 -2.36
C ARG A 72 -6.12 1.64 -1.28
N VAL A 73 -4.90 1.20 -1.68
CA VAL A 73 -3.72 1.24 -0.81
C VAL A 73 -2.64 2.00 -1.56
N LEU A 74 -2.14 3.09 -0.98
CA LEU A 74 -1.09 3.87 -1.60
C LEU A 74 0.27 3.24 -1.33
N TYR A 75 1.14 3.26 -2.35
CA TYR A 75 2.46 2.64 -2.20
C TYR A 75 3.48 3.36 -3.07
N PHE A 76 4.74 3.08 -2.78
CA PHE A 76 5.87 3.62 -3.54
C PHE A 76 6.94 2.53 -3.64
N PHE A 77 7.93 2.76 -4.51
CA PHE A 77 9.03 1.82 -4.65
C PHE A 77 10.29 2.37 -3.99
N TYR A 78 11.06 1.49 -3.38
CA TYR A 78 12.34 1.81 -2.77
C TYR A 78 13.32 0.69 -3.13
N LYS A 79 14.31 1.03 -3.95
CA LYS A 79 15.34 0.06 -4.38
C LYS A 79 14.70 -1.24 -4.91
N GLY A 80 13.67 -1.08 -5.73
CA GLY A 80 12.99 -2.22 -6.34
C GLY A 80 11.98 -2.91 -5.48
N LYS A 81 11.81 -2.50 -4.23
CA LYS A 81 10.82 -3.06 -3.33
C LYS A 81 9.60 -2.15 -3.27
N ALA A 82 8.42 -2.74 -3.12
CA ALA A 82 7.19 -1.96 -2.99
C ALA A 82 6.89 -1.76 -1.52
N VAL A 83 6.66 -0.52 -1.11
CA VAL A 83 6.39 -0.17 0.29
C VAL A 83 4.97 0.37 0.38
N LEU A 84 4.13 -0.30 1.17
CA LEU A 84 2.72 0.06 1.31
C LEU A 84 2.56 1.09 2.42
N SER A 85 1.98 2.25 2.08
CA SER A 85 1.84 3.35 3.03
C SER A 85 0.59 3.19 3.88
N HIS A 86 -0.59 3.24 3.26
CA HIS A 86 -1.85 3.17 4.01
C HIS A 86 -3.00 2.93 3.06
N GLY A 87 -4.16 2.59 3.63
CA GLY A 87 -5.36 2.35 2.85
C GLY A 87 -6.36 3.47 3.00
N ILE A 88 -7.20 3.61 1.98
CA ILE A 88 -8.32 4.56 2.02
C ILE A 88 -9.52 3.94 1.34
N LYS A 89 -10.69 4.44 1.73
CA LYS A 89 -11.97 4.05 1.14
C LYS A 89 -12.47 5.29 0.41
N LYS A 90 -12.44 5.27 -0.94
CA LYS A 90 -12.74 6.47 -1.69
C LYS A 90 -13.27 6.13 -3.07
N GLU A 91 -14.49 6.59 -3.36
CA GLU A 91 -15.13 6.32 -4.65
C GLU A 91 -14.58 7.19 -5.78
N SER A 92 -14.19 8.42 -5.46
CA SER A 92 -13.66 9.33 -6.45
C SER A 92 -12.13 9.36 -6.37
N GLU A 93 -11.53 10.40 -6.91
CA GLU A 93 -10.07 10.53 -6.94
C GLU A 93 -9.47 10.54 -5.54
N VAL A 94 -8.24 10.06 -5.46
CA VAL A 94 -7.49 10.11 -4.22
C VAL A 94 -7.19 11.57 -3.89
N PRO A 95 -7.56 12.04 -2.68
CA PRO A 95 -7.28 13.43 -2.31
C PRO A 95 -5.77 13.71 -2.28
N PRO A 96 -5.35 14.91 -2.69
CA PRO A 96 -3.93 15.25 -2.66
C PRO A 96 -3.28 15.06 -1.30
N LYS A 97 -4.01 15.30 -0.21
CA LYS A 97 -3.43 15.16 1.13
C LYS A 97 -3.03 13.73 1.42
N GLU A 98 -3.73 12.75 0.86
CA GLU A 98 -3.36 11.35 1.06
C GLU A 98 -2.07 11.02 0.33
N ILE A 99 -1.92 11.57 -0.87
CA ILE A 99 -0.68 11.39 -1.62
C ILE A 99 0.48 12.05 -0.88
N ASP A 100 0.24 13.24 -0.30
CA ASP A 100 1.26 13.93 0.48
C ASP A 100 1.70 13.12 1.69
N ILE A 101 0.77 12.42 2.34
CA ILE A 101 1.11 11.54 3.46
C ILE A 101 2.05 10.43 2.97
N ALA A 102 1.74 9.82 1.83
CA ALA A 102 2.58 8.75 1.29
C ALA A 102 3.97 9.28 0.93
N ILE A 103 4.05 10.49 0.38
CA ILE A 103 5.35 11.11 0.05
C ILE A 103 6.17 11.30 1.33
N ARG A 104 5.55 11.79 2.39
CA ARG A 104 6.25 12.01 3.65
C ARG A 104 6.74 10.68 4.23
N ARG A 105 5.92 9.64 4.14
CA ARG A 105 6.33 8.32 4.62
C ARG A 105 7.47 7.75 3.78
N ARG A 106 7.49 8.02 2.48
CA ARG A 106 8.62 7.62 1.65
C ARG A 106 9.90 8.26 2.13
N GLU A 107 9.85 9.55 2.43
CA GLU A 107 11.03 10.24 2.94
C GLU A 107 11.50 9.65 4.26
N MET A 108 10.57 9.33 5.16
CA MET A 108 10.91 8.70 6.42
C MET A 108 11.54 7.33 6.19
N PHE A 109 10.95 6.55 5.30
CA PHE A 109 11.44 5.22 5.01
C PHE A 109 12.84 5.27 4.40
N GLU A 110 13.06 6.19 3.46
CA GLU A 110 14.36 6.32 2.80
C GLU A 110 15.47 6.68 3.78
N LYS A 111 15.14 7.48 4.78
CA LYS A 111 16.14 7.87 5.78
C LYS A 111 16.48 6.73 6.72
N ASN A 112 15.53 5.85 7.03
CA ASN A 112 15.78 4.77 7.97
C ASN A 112 14.84 3.60 7.72
N PRO A 113 15.14 2.79 6.69
CA PRO A 113 14.24 1.70 6.32
C PRO A 113 13.97 0.72 7.46
N ASN A 114 14.99 0.46 8.30
CA ASN A 114 14.85 -0.54 9.35
C ASN A 114 13.83 -0.14 10.41
N LYS A 115 13.65 1.16 10.62
CA LYS A 115 12.69 1.64 11.62
C LYS A 115 11.26 1.68 11.10
N HIS A 116 11.07 1.53 9.79
CA HIS A 116 9.76 1.73 9.17
C HIS A 116 9.27 0.53 8.39
N ALA A 117 9.87 -0.62 8.59
CA ALA A 117 9.42 -1.87 7.98
C ALA A 117 8.65 -2.67 9.04
N TYR A 118 7.36 -2.89 8.77
CA TYR A 118 6.49 -3.62 9.70
C TYR A 118 6.97 -5.06 9.82
N GLU A 119 7.06 -5.57 11.04
CA GLU A 119 7.60 -6.91 11.27
C GLU A 119 6.54 -7.95 11.59
N GLY A 120 5.27 -7.55 11.66
CA GLY A 120 4.20 -8.50 11.84
C GLY A 120 3.82 -9.17 10.54
N GLU A 121 2.75 -9.95 10.60
CA GLU A 121 2.24 -10.64 9.41
C GLU A 121 0.87 -10.14 9.03
N LEU A 122 0.63 -10.08 7.73
CA LEU A 122 -0.67 -9.76 7.18
C LEU A 122 -1.46 -11.06 7.07
N LYS A 123 -2.63 -11.08 7.70
CA LYS A 123 -3.44 -12.31 7.70
C LYS A 123 -4.54 -12.21 6.70
#